data_7c608991d1fe1a8d0ea29a3604945e55
#
_entry.id   7c608991d1fe1a8d0ea29a3604945e55
#
_cell.length_a   1.000
_cell.length_b   1.000
_cell.length_c   1.000
_cell.angle_alpha   90.00
_cell.angle_beta   90.00
_cell.angle_gamma   90.00
#
_symmetry.space_group_name_H-M   'P 1'
#
loop_
_entity.id
_entity.type
_entity.pdbx_description
1 polymer ?
#
loop_
_entity_poly.entity_id
_entity_poly.type
_entity_poly.pdbx_seq_one_letter_code
_entity_poly.pdbx_strand_id
1 'polypeptide(L)'
;MEGAVDSKTIPLIPGHKIPVHAVGLLNNPLKAISKMIDSYGDIFNLKLAKDSNIIFVNHPDYVKHILKDNQANYSRGNAVKQSSITGLHDFLGNGIFMSDDEDWEAQHKLLKGLFSVTAIESTLPIIEDELGKLIAKWSHQVINNPTVEVEEEMLLMMMHIMLRTQVSNELNFDYNAIFNALTGRVEASSVKALFRYQLKAFTLKPLGINYKYTKHQEYLDTLNAIADKLVSGLINEEYKPSGLFAIMLADYKLNKTTRTDIRDQFMNFVFAAFDTTATAITWTLYHLAAYPKIQQQVNEELATSIQKEPDTHISNRQFPLLQLLIKETLRLYPPVWSYAREAAESDTINGYPIPAKSIIVISSYALHRHPEFWPSGDNFNIANFEKENFKGKTFAYIPFGQGKRMCVGRALAEYQMQIIVEGILQQFHLETISKKKPEINANIIIKGTEPVRLKLVKR
;
A
#
# COMPACT_ATOMS: atom_id res chain seq x y z
N MET A 1 29.22 16.95 33.53
CA MET A 1 28.42 18.11 33.08
C MET A 1 27.66 17.65 31.84
N GLU A 2 26.42 17.19 32.04
CA GLU A 2 25.54 16.92 30.94
C GLU A 2 25.13 18.26 30.34
N GLY A 3 25.55 18.51 29.10
CA GLY A 3 25.15 19.70 28.38
C GLY A 3 23.63 19.75 28.26
N ALA A 4 23.00 20.80 28.76
CA ALA A 4 21.60 21.08 28.56
C ALA A 4 21.32 21.05 27.06
N VAL A 5 20.64 20.01 26.57
CA VAL A 5 20.13 19.97 25.21
C VAL A 5 19.10 21.09 25.13
N ASP A 6 19.38 22.13 24.36
CA ASP A 6 18.40 23.20 24.08
C ASP A 6 17.11 22.57 23.62
N SER A 7 16.07 22.61 24.46
CA SER A 7 14.77 22.03 24.13
C SER A 7 14.11 22.87 23.03
N LYS A 8 13.99 22.27 21.85
CA LYS A 8 13.29 22.87 20.71
C LYS A 8 11.79 22.85 20.96
N THR A 9 11.06 23.78 20.36
CA THR A 9 9.60 23.77 20.41
C THR A 9 9.04 23.28 19.09
N ILE A 10 8.12 22.28 19.13
CA ILE A 10 7.45 21.81 17.94
C ILE A 10 6.51 22.91 17.42
N PRO A 11 6.64 23.38 16.17
CA PRO A 11 5.72 24.34 15.58
C PRO A 11 4.27 23.88 15.68
N LEU A 12 3.40 24.71 16.22
CA LEU A 12 1.97 24.43 16.36
C LEU A 12 1.21 25.10 15.20
N ILE A 13 0.36 24.34 14.54
CA ILE A 13 -0.57 24.93 13.56
C ILE A 13 -1.54 25.86 14.27
N PRO A 14 -1.61 27.15 13.89
CA PRO A 14 -2.53 28.11 14.48
C PRO A 14 -3.99 27.66 14.40
N GLY A 15 -4.78 27.80 15.49
CA GLY A 15 -6.15 27.29 15.57
C GLY A 15 -7.07 27.78 14.43
N HIS A 16 -6.93 29.04 13.99
CA HIS A 16 -7.70 29.59 12.88
C HIS A 16 -7.36 28.97 11.50
N LYS A 17 -6.20 28.31 11.35
CA LYS A 17 -5.80 27.61 10.11
C LYS A 17 -6.23 26.13 10.10
N ILE A 18 -6.60 25.57 11.26
CA ILE A 18 -7.00 24.15 11.35
C ILE A 18 -8.14 23.80 10.39
N PRO A 19 -9.23 24.58 10.26
CA PRO A 19 -10.30 24.26 9.31
C PRO A 19 -9.83 24.20 7.87
N VAL A 20 -8.94 25.09 7.45
CA VAL A 20 -8.39 25.12 6.07
C VAL A 20 -7.55 23.87 5.82
N HIS A 21 -6.69 23.49 6.76
CA HIS A 21 -5.88 22.28 6.64
C HIS A 21 -6.74 21.01 6.68
N ALA A 22 -7.76 20.96 7.53
CA ALA A 22 -8.71 19.84 7.57
C ALA A 22 -9.45 19.67 6.23
N VAL A 23 -9.96 20.75 5.64
CA VAL A 23 -10.57 20.71 4.30
C VAL A 23 -9.56 20.29 3.24
N GLY A 24 -8.32 20.76 3.33
CA GLY A 24 -7.23 20.33 2.45
C GLY A 24 -6.96 18.83 2.52
N LEU A 25 -6.84 18.29 3.73
CA LEU A 25 -6.64 16.86 3.97
C LEU A 25 -7.81 16.00 3.46
N LEU A 26 -9.04 16.51 3.56
CA LEU A 26 -10.23 15.84 3.04
C LEU A 26 -10.29 15.82 1.50
N ASN A 27 -9.82 16.88 0.85
CA ASN A 27 -9.90 17.00 -0.60
C ASN A 27 -8.72 16.33 -1.32
N ASN A 28 -7.50 16.60 -0.90
CA ASN A 28 -6.28 15.99 -1.42
C ASN A 28 -5.20 15.99 -0.33
N PRO A 29 -5.09 14.89 0.45
CA PRO A 29 -4.16 14.81 1.57
C PRO A 29 -2.70 14.94 1.14
N LEU A 30 -2.34 14.48 -0.06
CA LEU A 30 -0.97 14.59 -0.58
C LEU A 30 -0.54 16.04 -0.74
N LYS A 31 -1.36 16.85 -1.43
CA LYS A 31 -1.12 18.28 -1.61
C LYS A 31 -1.18 19.05 -0.29
N ALA A 32 -2.12 18.68 0.60
CA ALA A 32 -2.28 19.34 1.88
C ALA A 32 -1.06 19.14 2.79
N ILE A 33 -0.57 17.89 2.92
CA ILE A 33 0.61 17.59 3.74
C ILE A 33 1.85 18.29 3.19
N SER A 34 2.09 18.25 1.87
CA SER A 34 3.21 18.97 1.28
C SER A 34 3.18 20.46 1.61
N LYS A 35 2.03 21.13 1.46
CA LYS A 35 1.88 22.55 1.85
C LYS A 35 2.08 22.81 3.34
N MET A 36 1.68 21.88 4.20
CA MET A 36 1.92 22.02 5.64
C MET A 36 3.42 21.88 5.95
N ILE A 37 4.13 20.94 5.32
CA ILE A 37 5.58 20.79 5.45
C ILE A 37 6.28 22.06 4.97
N ASP A 38 5.93 22.59 3.80
CA ASP A 38 6.50 23.85 3.28
C ASP A 38 6.28 25.03 4.24
N SER A 39 5.18 25.03 5.01
CA SER A 39 4.82 26.13 5.89
C SER A 39 5.37 26.00 7.31
N TYR A 40 5.52 24.78 7.82
CA TYR A 40 5.84 24.52 9.25
C TYR A 40 7.14 23.71 9.44
N GLY A 41 7.77 23.22 8.36
CA GLY A 41 9.01 22.43 8.41
C GLY A 41 8.75 20.94 8.61
N ASP A 42 9.83 20.22 8.90
CA ASP A 42 9.88 18.75 8.95
C ASP A 42 9.25 18.13 10.19
N ILE A 43 8.90 18.92 11.17
CA ILE A 43 8.16 18.50 12.36
C ILE A 43 7.19 19.59 12.78
N PHE A 44 5.91 19.26 12.92
CA PHE A 44 4.89 20.17 13.39
C PHE A 44 3.71 19.42 14.01
N ASN A 45 2.94 20.13 14.85
CA ASN A 45 1.82 19.56 15.58
C ASN A 45 0.48 20.15 15.10
N LEU A 46 -0.45 19.28 14.69
CA LEU A 46 -1.86 19.59 14.44
C LEU A 46 -2.66 19.21 15.68
N LYS A 47 -3.08 20.20 16.46
CA LYS A 47 -3.79 20.00 17.72
C LYS A 47 -5.29 20.19 17.53
N LEU A 48 -6.05 19.10 17.42
CA LEU A 48 -7.50 19.14 17.20
C LEU A 48 -8.30 19.37 18.49
N ALA A 49 -7.75 18.97 19.65
CA ALA A 49 -8.34 19.16 21.00
C ALA A 49 -7.21 19.44 22.01
N LYS A 50 -7.60 19.84 23.24
CA LYS A 50 -6.64 20.24 24.28
C LYS A 50 -5.56 19.17 24.52
N ASP A 51 -5.94 17.89 24.54
CA ASP A 51 -5.05 16.75 24.86
C ASP A 51 -4.70 15.90 23.63
N SER A 52 -5.03 16.37 22.42
CA SER A 52 -4.75 15.66 21.16
C SER A 52 -3.50 16.25 20.51
N ASN A 53 -2.47 15.45 20.35
CA ASN A 53 -1.27 15.79 19.58
C ASN A 53 -1.18 14.89 18.36
N ILE A 54 -1.24 15.48 17.16
CA ILE A 54 -0.98 14.81 15.89
C ILE A 54 0.27 15.45 15.31
N ILE A 55 1.41 14.78 15.48
CA ILE A 55 2.72 15.28 15.09
C ILE A 55 3.11 14.70 13.75
N PHE A 56 3.29 15.57 12.77
CA PHE A 56 3.80 15.21 11.45
C PHE A 56 5.33 15.25 11.45
N VAL A 57 5.93 14.24 10.81
CA VAL A 57 7.38 14.05 10.76
C VAL A 57 7.80 13.75 9.34
N ASN A 58 8.74 14.53 8.79
CA ASN A 58 9.16 14.44 7.38
C ASN A 58 10.69 14.38 7.17
N HIS A 59 11.52 14.23 8.21
CA HIS A 59 12.96 14.09 8.07
C HIS A 59 13.41 12.64 8.28
N PRO A 60 14.33 12.07 7.44
CA PRO A 60 14.80 10.69 7.58
C PRO A 60 15.35 10.33 8.95
N ASP A 61 16.07 11.22 9.63
CA ASP A 61 16.60 10.96 10.97
C ASP A 61 15.48 10.81 12.00
N TYR A 62 14.41 11.62 11.91
CA TYR A 62 13.26 11.51 12.81
C TYR A 62 12.49 10.21 12.52
N VAL A 63 12.35 9.88 11.24
CA VAL A 63 11.73 8.61 10.80
C VAL A 63 12.54 7.41 11.27
N LYS A 64 13.88 7.48 11.19
CA LYS A 64 14.79 6.46 11.69
C LYS A 64 14.64 6.25 13.20
N HIS A 65 14.58 7.34 13.97
CA HIS A 65 14.37 7.29 15.42
C HIS A 65 13.06 6.52 15.75
N ILE A 66 11.95 6.91 15.11
CA ILE A 66 10.62 6.33 15.36
C ILE A 66 10.53 4.87 14.90
N LEU A 67 11.01 4.54 13.71
CA LEU A 67 10.78 3.23 13.10
C LEU A 67 11.85 2.20 13.42
N LYS A 68 13.01 2.62 13.97
CA LYS A 68 14.15 1.75 14.26
C LYS A 68 14.76 1.98 15.64
N ASP A 69 15.28 3.17 15.90
CA ASP A 69 16.16 3.39 17.06
C ASP A 69 15.40 3.31 18.40
N ASN A 70 14.19 3.85 18.46
CA ASN A 70 13.27 3.78 19.61
C ASN A 70 11.91 3.16 19.25
N GLN A 71 11.90 2.18 18.34
CA GLN A 71 10.66 1.59 17.82
C GLN A 71 9.77 0.96 18.89
N ALA A 72 10.33 0.57 20.05
CA ALA A 72 9.58 -0.01 21.16
C ALA A 72 8.58 0.99 21.77
N ASN A 73 8.90 2.30 21.71
CA ASN A 73 8.00 3.36 22.18
C ASN A 73 6.91 3.74 21.15
N TYR A 74 7.01 3.25 19.92
CA TYR A 74 6.12 3.68 18.83
C TYR A 74 5.32 2.50 18.25
N SER A 75 4.23 2.16 18.91
CA SER A 75 3.29 1.12 18.48
C SER A 75 2.28 1.63 17.47
N ARG A 76 1.39 0.75 16.98
CA ARG A 76 0.20 1.21 16.23
C ARG A 76 -0.79 1.92 17.15
N GLY A 77 -0.81 1.57 18.43
CA GLY A 77 -1.56 2.23 19.48
C GLY A 77 -3.07 2.07 19.42
N ASN A 78 -3.70 2.37 20.53
CA ASN A 78 -5.16 2.33 20.67
C ASN A 78 -5.86 3.37 19.79
N ALA A 79 -5.22 4.52 19.53
CA ALA A 79 -5.79 5.57 18.69
C ALA A 79 -5.97 5.13 17.24
N VAL A 80 -5.08 4.28 16.71
CA VAL A 80 -5.21 3.69 15.38
C VAL A 80 -6.19 2.52 15.39
N LYS A 81 -6.15 1.68 16.43
CA LYS A 81 -7.06 0.53 16.59
C LYS A 81 -8.51 0.95 16.85
N GLN A 82 -8.70 1.94 17.72
CA GLN A 82 -10.02 2.43 18.13
C GLN A 82 -10.54 3.56 17.23
N SER A 83 -9.87 3.88 16.13
CA SER A 83 -10.36 4.84 15.16
C SER A 83 -11.66 4.32 14.54
N SER A 84 -12.77 4.52 15.26
CA SER A 84 -14.13 4.36 14.74
C SER A 84 -14.38 5.21 13.49
N ILE A 85 -13.49 6.18 13.24
CA ILE A 85 -13.52 7.03 12.06
C ILE A 85 -13.27 6.23 10.78
N THR A 86 -12.38 5.22 10.82
CA THR A 86 -12.04 4.45 9.62
C THR A 86 -12.83 3.15 9.49
N GLY A 87 -13.39 2.62 10.57
CA GLY A 87 -14.03 1.29 10.62
C GLY A 87 -13.08 0.15 10.19
N LEU A 88 -11.77 0.40 10.20
CA LEU A 88 -10.78 -0.60 9.77
C LEU A 88 -10.74 -1.79 10.72
N HIS A 89 -10.94 -1.58 12.02
CA HIS A 89 -10.97 -2.67 12.97
C HIS A 89 -12.15 -3.62 12.73
N ASP A 90 -13.35 -3.09 12.44
CA ASP A 90 -14.54 -3.91 12.15
C ASP A 90 -14.33 -4.76 10.87
N PHE A 91 -13.53 -4.23 9.94
CA PHE A 91 -13.19 -4.91 8.70
C PHE A 91 -12.07 -5.93 8.87
N LEU A 92 -10.94 -5.53 9.48
CA LEU A 92 -9.71 -6.32 9.54
C LEU A 92 -9.64 -7.24 10.77
N GLY A 93 -10.47 -6.99 11.79
CA GLY A 93 -10.38 -7.72 13.04
C GLY A 93 -9.02 -7.58 13.71
N ASN A 94 -8.55 -8.64 14.37
CA ASN A 94 -7.25 -8.67 15.03
C ASN A 94 -6.14 -9.36 14.20
N GLY A 95 -6.22 -9.28 12.87
CA GLY A 95 -5.16 -9.82 11.99
C GLY A 95 -3.87 -9.00 12.04
N ILE A 96 -2.84 -9.46 11.33
CA ILE A 96 -1.46 -8.95 11.40
C ILE A 96 -1.34 -7.44 11.18
N PHE A 97 -2.22 -6.84 10.41
CA PHE A 97 -2.20 -5.39 10.17
C PHE A 97 -2.63 -4.61 11.41
N MET A 98 -3.57 -5.13 12.20
CA MET A 98 -4.15 -4.44 13.37
C MET A 98 -3.54 -4.86 14.71
N SER A 99 -2.93 -6.04 14.80
CA SER A 99 -2.31 -6.57 16.02
C SER A 99 -1.04 -5.80 16.42
N ASP A 100 -0.71 -5.81 17.72
CA ASP A 100 0.52 -5.26 18.28
C ASP A 100 1.21 -6.27 19.20
N ASP A 101 2.42 -5.96 19.59
CA ASP A 101 3.23 -6.64 20.59
C ASP A 101 3.32 -8.16 20.37
N GLU A 102 3.00 -8.96 21.36
CA GLU A 102 3.10 -10.42 21.33
C GLU A 102 2.18 -11.05 20.29
N ASP A 103 0.97 -10.53 20.13
CA ASP A 103 0.01 -11.02 19.12
C ASP A 103 0.56 -10.82 17.72
N TRP A 104 1.17 -9.66 17.46
CA TRP A 104 1.80 -9.39 16.19
C TRP A 104 3.02 -10.28 15.95
N GLU A 105 3.86 -10.48 16.95
CA GLU A 105 5.05 -11.35 16.84
C GLU A 105 4.68 -12.79 16.51
N ALA A 106 3.66 -13.32 17.17
CA ALA A 106 3.14 -14.67 16.90
C ALA A 106 2.63 -14.79 15.47
N GLN A 107 1.78 -13.85 15.04
CA GLN A 107 1.24 -13.82 13.68
C GLN A 107 2.32 -13.60 12.62
N HIS A 108 3.27 -12.68 12.87
CA HIS A 108 4.39 -12.44 11.96
C HIS A 108 5.27 -13.68 11.79
N LYS A 109 5.55 -14.40 12.89
CA LYS A 109 6.32 -15.65 12.85
C LYS A 109 5.61 -16.73 12.03
N LEU A 110 4.29 -16.87 12.21
CA LEU A 110 3.45 -17.81 11.48
C LEU A 110 3.50 -17.53 9.96
N LEU A 111 3.33 -16.26 9.59
CA LEU A 111 3.21 -15.84 8.20
C LEU A 111 4.55 -15.73 7.46
N LYS A 112 5.67 -15.60 8.19
CA LYS A 112 7.01 -15.39 7.61
C LYS A 112 7.38 -16.46 6.58
N GLY A 113 6.94 -17.70 6.77
CA GLY A 113 7.18 -18.81 5.84
C GLY A 113 6.63 -18.60 4.45
N LEU A 114 5.50 -17.87 4.32
CA LEU A 114 4.86 -17.55 3.03
C LEU A 114 5.69 -16.63 2.14
N PHE A 115 6.65 -15.93 2.73
CA PHE A 115 7.50 -14.95 2.05
C PHE A 115 8.97 -15.41 1.97
N SER A 116 9.22 -16.72 2.17
CA SER A 116 10.51 -17.33 1.86
C SER A 116 10.72 -17.39 0.33
N VAL A 117 11.97 -17.43 -0.11
CA VAL A 117 12.30 -17.49 -1.54
C VAL A 117 11.56 -18.64 -2.23
N THR A 118 11.62 -19.85 -1.65
CA THR A 118 10.94 -21.04 -2.21
C THR A 118 9.43 -20.87 -2.29
N ALA A 119 8.80 -20.27 -1.26
CA ALA A 119 7.36 -20.02 -1.26
C ALA A 119 6.96 -18.99 -2.32
N ILE A 120 7.76 -17.93 -2.49
CA ILE A 120 7.55 -16.93 -3.53
C ILE A 120 7.68 -17.57 -4.93
N GLU A 121 8.74 -18.33 -5.18
CA GLU A 121 8.96 -19.04 -6.45
C GLU A 121 7.83 -20.01 -6.77
N SER A 122 7.27 -20.68 -5.76
CA SER A 122 6.13 -21.59 -5.96
C SER A 122 4.85 -20.90 -6.46
N THR A 123 4.74 -19.58 -6.35
CA THR A 123 3.60 -18.80 -6.88
C THR A 123 3.71 -18.53 -8.39
N LEU A 124 4.88 -18.71 -8.97
CA LEU A 124 5.21 -18.34 -10.34
C LEU A 124 4.26 -18.95 -11.39
N PRO A 125 3.94 -20.27 -11.37
CA PRO A 125 3.04 -20.84 -12.37
C PRO A 125 1.66 -20.18 -12.39
N ILE A 126 1.18 -19.69 -11.21
CA ILE A 126 -0.09 -18.98 -11.10
C ILE A 126 0.04 -17.57 -11.68
N ILE A 127 1.16 -16.88 -11.41
CA ILE A 127 1.44 -15.55 -11.95
C ILE A 127 1.50 -15.62 -13.48
N GLU A 128 2.22 -16.58 -14.02
CA GLU A 128 2.36 -16.78 -15.48
C GLU A 128 1.03 -17.13 -16.15
N ASP A 129 0.20 -17.95 -15.52
CA ASP A 129 -1.13 -18.30 -16.04
C ASP A 129 -2.06 -17.06 -16.11
N GLU A 130 -2.12 -16.25 -15.04
CA GLU A 130 -2.93 -15.03 -15.03
C GLU A 130 -2.38 -13.96 -15.98
N LEU A 131 -1.06 -13.82 -16.07
CA LEU A 131 -0.41 -12.93 -17.03
C LEU A 131 -0.68 -13.39 -18.48
N GLY A 132 -0.61 -14.70 -18.76
CA GLY A 132 -0.95 -15.27 -20.07
C GLY A 132 -2.39 -14.96 -20.48
N LYS A 133 -3.35 -15.09 -19.58
CA LYS A 133 -4.76 -14.72 -19.79
C LYS A 133 -4.90 -13.23 -20.12
N LEU A 134 -4.22 -12.36 -19.37
CA LEU A 134 -4.21 -10.92 -19.61
C LEU A 134 -3.64 -10.58 -20.99
N ILE A 135 -2.48 -11.15 -21.34
CA ILE A 135 -1.81 -10.96 -22.64
C ILE A 135 -2.72 -11.41 -23.78
N ALA A 136 -3.37 -12.57 -23.65
CA ALA A 136 -4.31 -13.08 -24.66
C ALA A 136 -5.51 -12.11 -24.83
N LYS A 137 -6.11 -11.66 -23.74
CA LYS A 137 -7.20 -10.66 -23.72
C LYS A 137 -6.78 -9.38 -24.44
N TRP A 138 -5.63 -8.81 -24.07
CA TRP A 138 -5.12 -7.58 -24.65
C TRP A 138 -4.74 -7.75 -26.12
N SER A 139 -4.11 -8.87 -26.50
CA SER A 139 -3.77 -9.19 -27.90
C SER A 139 -4.98 -9.24 -28.81
N HIS A 140 -6.13 -9.68 -28.32
CA HIS A 140 -7.39 -9.66 -29.05
C HIS A 140 -8.00 -8.24 -29.07
N GLN A 141 -7.97 -7.55 -27.93
CA GLN A 141 -8.57 -6.22 -27.79
C GLN A 141 -7.90 -5.17 -28.70
N VAL A 142 -6.55 -5.18 -28.76
CA VAL A 142 -5.78 -4.15 -29.51
C VAL A 142 -6.05 -4.17 -31.02
N ILE A 143 -6.61 -5.24 -31.56
CA ILE A 143 -7.01 -5.31 -32.97
C ILE A 143 -8.07 -4.25 -33.30
N ASN A 144 -9.02 -4.05 -32.39
CA ASN A 144 -10.15 -3.14 -32.58
C ASN A 144 -10.01 -1.82 -31.77
N ASN A 145 -9.43 -1.92 -30.58
CA ASN A 145 -9.23 -0.80 -29.69
C ASN A 145 -7.89 -0.95 -28.94
N PRO A 146 -6.86 -0.19 -29.34
CA PRO A 146 -5.55 -0.28 -28.70
C PRO A 146 -5.50 0.35 -27.31
N THR A 147 -6.54 1.02 -26.85
CA THR A 147 -6.58 1.66 -25.53
C THR A 147 -7.08 0.69 -24.47
N VAL A 148 -6.31 0.53 -23.40
CA VAL A 148 -6.66 -0.31 -22.25
C VAL A 148 -6.69 0.52 -20.96
N GLU A 149 -7.60 0.18 -20.06
CA GLU A 149 -7.66 0.72 -18.70
C GLU A 149 -6.80 -0.16 -17.78
N VAL A 150 -5.52 0.22 -17.64
CA VAL A 150 -4.51 -0.62 -17.00
C VAL A 150 -4.79 -0.82 -15.52
N GLU A 151 -5.34 0.19 -14.84
CA GLU A 151 -5.57 0.14 -13.39
C GLU A 151 -6.55 -0.99 -13.01
N GLU A 152 -7.70 -1.08 -13.69
CA GLU A 152 -8.68 -2.12 -13.42
C GLU A 152 -8.14 -3.52 -13.75
N GLU A 153 -7.45 -3.66 -14.88
CA GLU A 153 -6.86 -4.94 -15.30
C GLU A 153 -5.81 -5.44 -14.29
N MET A 154 -4.96 -4.54 -13.78
CA MET A 154 -3.98 -4.92 -12.76
C MET A 154 -4.65 -5.29 -11.43
N LEU A 155 -5.68 -4.57 -11.02
CA LEU A 155 -6.45 -4.88 -9.82
C LEU A 155 -7.07 -6.27 -9.88
N LEU A 156 -7.74 -6.59 -10.99
CA LEU A 156 -8.36 -7.91 -11.20
C LEU A 156 -7.31 -9.02 -11.23
N MET A 157 -6.26 -8.87 -12.01
CA MET A 157 -5.19 -9.87 -12.11
C MET A 157 -4.53 -10.12 -10.75
N MET A 158 -4.18 -9.07 -10.01
CA MET A 158 -3.55 -9.22 -8.69
C MET A 158 -4.48 -9.85 -7.66
N MET A 159 -5.78 -9.59 -7.73
CA MET A 159 -6.77 -10.27 -6.89
C MET A 159 -6.86 -11.77 -7.22
N HIS A 160 -6.86 -12.13 -8.51
CA HIS A 160 -6.84 -13.54 -8.95
C HIS A 160 -5.57 -14.25 -8.42
N ILE A 161 -4.40 -13.64 -8.62
CA ILE A 161 -3.13 -14.20 -8.14
C ILE A 161 -3.18 -14.40 -6.62
N MET A 162 -3.63 -13.39 -5.87
CA MET A 162 -3.70 -13.46 -4.41
C MET A 162 -4.65 -14.57 -3.93
N LEU A 163 -5.86 -14.67 -4.47
CA LEU A 163 -6.84 -15.68 -4.06
C LEU A 163 -6.37 -17.09 -4.41
N ARG A 164 -5.81 -17.29 -5.61
CA ARG A 164 -5.30 -18.59 -6.05
C ARG A 164 -4.08 -19.03 -5.25
N THR A 165 -3.18 -18.12 -4.91
CA THR A 165 -1.95 -18.46 -4.17
C THR A 165 -2.16 -18.59 -2.68
N GLN A 166 -3.10 -17.85 -2.07
CA GLN A 166 -3.24 -17.76 -0.62
C GLN A 166 -4.45 -18.49 -0.05
N VAL A 167 -5.47 -18.74 -0.87
CA VAL A 167 -6.70 -19.42 -0.44
C VAL A 167 -6.78 -20.81 -1.08
N SER A 168 -6.96 -20.89 -2.39
CA SER A 168 -6.99 -22.15 -3.12
C SER A 168 -6.86 -21.91 -4.62
N ASN A 169 -6.09 -22.78 -5.30
CA ASN A 169 -6.01 -22.80 -6.76
C ASN A 169 -7.13 -23.62 -7.41
N GLU A 170 -7.93 -24.33 -6.62
CA GLU A 170 -9.02 -25.20 -7.10
C GLU A 170 -10.38 -24.51 -7.11
N LEU A 171 -10.53 -23.41 -6.35
CA LEU A 171 -11.80 -22.71 -6.23
C LEU A 171 -12.07 -21.78 -7.41
N ASN A 172 -13.31 -21.83 -7.90
CA ASN A 172 -13.84 -20.82 -8.79
C ASN A 172 -14.47 -19.71 -7.95
N PHE A 173 -13.74 -18.60 -7.80
CA PHE A 173 -14.20 -17.45 -7.02
C PHE A 173 -15.15 -16.59 -7.82
N ASP A 174 -16.16 -16.01 -7.14
CA ASP A 174 -16.88 -14.86 -7.69
C ASP A 174 -16.01 -13.59 -7.52
N TYR A 175 -15.06 -13.45 -8.43
CA TYR A 175 -14.11 -12.34 -8.42
C TYR A 175 -14.81 -10.98 -8.50
N ASN A 176 -15.91 -10.87 -9.24
CA ASN A 176 -16.66 -9.62 -9.37
C ASN A 176 -17.32 -9.23 -8.04
N ALA A 177 -17.93 -10.19 -7.34
CA ALA A 177 -18.53 -9.91 -6.03
C ALA A 177 -17.46 -9.46 -5.03
N ILE A 178 -16.30 -10.16 -4.99
CA ILE A 178 -15.18 -9.81 -4.10
C ILE A 178 -14.64 -8.42 -4.46
N PHE A 179 -14.39 -8.17 -5.74
CA PHE A 179 -13.85 -6.89 -6.23
C PHE A 179 -14.77 -5.71 -5.89
N ASN A 180 -16.07 -5.84 -6.20
CA ASN A 180 -17.05 -4.79 -5.94
C ASN A 180 -17.21 -4.52 -4.43
N ALA A 181 -17.23 -5.57 -3.61
CA ALA A 181 -17.33 -5.42 -2.16
C ALA A 181 -16.08 -4.74 -1.57
N LEU A 182 -14.88 -5.09 -2.04
CA LEU A 182 -13.63 -4.50 -1.58
C LEU A 182 -13.47 -3.04 -2.01
N THR A 183 -13.65 -2.75 -3.28
CA THR A 183 -13.53 -1.38 -3.81
C THR A 183 -14.58 -0.47 -3.21
N GLY A 184 -15.82 -0.94 -3.12
CA GLY A 184 -16.91 -0.22 -2.46
C GLY A 184 -16.66 0.00 -0.98
N ARG A 185 -16.09 -0.98 -0.26
CA ARG A 185 -15.71 -0.85 1.16
C ARG A 185 -14.61 0.18 1.36
N VAL A 186 -13.57 0.14 0.55
CA VAL A 186 -12.45 1.11 0.59
C VAL A 186 -12.97 2.52 0.31
N GLU A 187 -13.80 2.71 -0.69
CA GLU A 187 -14.41 4.00 -1.01
C GLU A 187 -15.32 4.51 0.10
N ALA A 188 -16.16 3.63 0.65
CA ALA A 188 -17.06 3.95 1.77
C ALA A 188 -16.30 4.30 3.06
N SER A 189 -15.09 3.78 3.25
CA SER A 189 -14.22 4.08 4.39
C SER A 189 -13.34 5.31 4.18
N SER A 190 -13.42 5.96 3.04
CA SER A 190 -12.63 7.16 2.78
C SER A 190 -12.99 8.26 3.80
N VAL A 191 -11.97 9.04 4.21
CA VAL A 191 -12.17 10.17 5.15
C VAL A 191 -13.23 11.12 4.64
N LYS A 192 -13.33 11.31 3.32
CA LYS A 192 -14.33 12.14 2.65
C LYS A 192 -15.77 11.59 2.82
N ALA A 193 -15.94 10.27 2.67
CA ALA A 193 -17.24 9.63 2.84
C ALA A 193 -17.68 9.71 4.31
N LEU A 194 -16.77 9.43 5.24
CA LEU A 194 -17.03 9.51 6.68
C LEU A 194 -17.34 10.94 7.15
N PHE A 195 -16.63 11.94 6.64
CA PHE A 195 -16.93 13.34 6.94
C PHE A 195 -18.31 13.75 6.43
N ARG A 196 -18.66 13.37 5.19
CA ARG A 196 -20.00 13.59 4.63
C ARG A 196 -21.10 12.94 5.48
N TYR A 197 -20.83 11.73 5.97
CA TYR A 197 -21.73 11.02 6.87
C TYR A 197 -21.91 11.78 8.18
N GLN A 198 -20.82 12.17 8.86
CA GLN A 198 -20.89 12.90 10.12
C GLN A 198 -21.62 14.24 9.96
N LEU A 199 -21.36 14.96 8.87
CA LEU A 199 -22.06 16.20 8.57
C LEU A 199 -23.57 15.97 8.41
N LYS A 200 -23.98 14.93 7.66
CA LYS A 200 -25.39 14.56 7.51
C LYS A 200 -26.02 14.14 8.84
N ALA A 201 -25.34 13.30 9.61
CA ALA A 201 -25.80 12.88 10.92
C ALA A 201 -26.00 14.08 11.86
N PHE A 202 -25.05 15.03 11.86
CA PHE A 202 -25.14 16.26 12.65
C PHE A 202 -26.29 17.16 12.20
N THR A 203 -26.47 17.38 10.90
CA THR A 203 -27.53 18.25 10.35
C THR A 203 -28.95 17.68 10.49
N LEU A 204 -29.07 16.34 10.49
CA LEU A 204 -30.38 15.67 10.57
C LEU A 204 -30.81 15.34 12.00
N LYS A 205 -29.87 15.28 12.95
CA LYS A 205 -30.15 14.99 14.37
C LYS A 205 -31.14 15.96 15.01
N PRO A 206 -31.08 17.30 14.78
CA PRO A 206 -32.07 18.24 15.32
C PRO A 206 -33.48 18.03 14.78
N LEU A 207 -33.63 17.37 13.62
CA LEU A 207 -34.92 17.03 13.01
C LEU A 207 -35.47 15.68 13.49
N GLY A 208 -34.83 15.05 14.50
CA GLY A 208 -35.22 13.73 15.01
C GLY A 208 -34.85 12.57 14.09
N ILE A 209 -34.10 12.83 13.01
CA ILE A 209 -33.70 11.82 12.04
C ILE A 209 -32.36 11.22 12.46
N ASN A 210 -32.37 9.92 12.81
CA ASN A 210 -31.15 9.16 13.12
C ASN A 210 -30.56 8.60 11.82
N TYR A 211 -29.69 9.39 11.18
CA TYR A 211 -29.06 8.99 9.92
C TYR A 211 -28.00 7.90 10.15
N LYS A 212 -28.25 6.70 9.62
CA LYS A 212 -27.28 5.58 9.64
C LYS A 212 -26.59 5.47 8.29
N TYR A 213 -25.25 5.27 8.32
CA TYR A 213 -24.45 5.03 7.12
C TYR A 213 -24.47 3.53 6.80
N THR A 214 -25.44 3.12 5.97
CA THR A 214 -25.68 1.70 5.69
C THR A 214 -24.75 1.11 4.65
N LYS A 215 -24.31 1.86 3.64
CA LYS A 215 -23.47 1.35 2.55
C LYS A 215 -22.18 0.67 3.03
N HIS A 216 -21.54 1.24 4.04
CA HIS A 216 -20.35 0.67 4.66
C HIS A 216 -20.64 -0.72 5.25
N GLN A 217 -21.80 -0.90 5.89
CA GLN A 217 -22.20 -2.15 6.50
C GLN A 217 -22.54 -3.20 5.44
N GLU A 218 -23.22 -2.84 4.36
CA GLU A 218 -23.58 -3.75 3.26
C GLU A 218 -22.33 -4.38 2.63
N TYR A 219 -21.29 -3.59 2.36
CA TYR A 219 -20.03 -4.11 1.83
C TYR A 219 -19.30 -5.01 2.84
N LEU A 220 -19.32 -4.63 4.13
CA LEU A 220 -18.72 -5.42 5.19
C LEU A 220 -19.44 -6.76 5.35
N ASP A 221 -20.76 -6.77 5.33
CA ASP A 221 -21.59 -7.97 5.42
C ASP A 221 -21.31 -8.92 4.25
N THR A 222 -21.19 -8.38 3.04
CA THR A 222 -20.84 -9.16 1.84
C THR A 222 -19.46 -9.79 1.99
N LEU A 223 -18.45 -9.04 2.42
CA LEU A 223 -17.09 -9.56 2.62
C LEU A 223 -17.04 -10.61 3.74
N ASN A 224 -17.76 -10.39 4.83
CA ASN A 224 -17.89 -11.36 5.91
C ASN A 224 -18.55 -12.65 5.43
N ALA A 225 -19.62 -12.57 4.66
CA ALA A 225 -20.29 -13.75 4.10
C ALA A 225 -19.36 -14.55 3.19
N ILE A 226 -18.57 -13.87 2.34
CA ILE A 226 -17.55 -14.52 1.51
C ILE A 226 -16.48 -15.19 2.38
N ALA A 227 -15.93 -14.45 3.36
CA ALA A 227 -14.92 -14.98 4.27
C ALA A 227 -15.44 -16.20 5.05
N ASP A 228 -16.66 -16.11 5.58
CA ASP A 228 -17.30 -17.20 6.32
C ASP A 228 -17.50 -18.46 5.46
N LYS A 229 -17.91 -18.30 4.20
CA LYS A 229 -18.04 -19.40 3.26
C LYS A 229 -16.69 -20.07 2.99
N LEU A 230 -15.65 -19.27 2.73
CA LEU A 230 -14.30 -19.78 2.46
C LEU A 230 -13.71 -20.48 3.70
N VAL A 231 -13.85 -19.89 4.88
CA VAL A 231 -13.37 -20.48 6.13
C VAL A 231 -14.14 -21.77 6.49
N SER A 232 -15.44 -21.82 6.22
CA SER A 232 -16.24 -23.04 6.42
C SER A 232 -15.77 -24.16 5.49
N GLY A 233 -15.64 -23.88 4.20
CA GLY A 233 -15.13 -24.86 3.25
C GLY A 233 -13.71 -25.33 3.56
N LEU A 234 -12.84 -24.44 4.08
CA LEU A 234 -11.51 -24.80 4.57
C LEU A 234 -11.57 -25.81 5.72
N ILE A 235 -12.38 -25.51 6.73
CA ILE A 235 -12.50 -26.36 7.93
C ILE A 235 -13.15 -27.72 7.60
N ASN A 236 -14.10 -27.72 6.69
CA ASN A 236 -14.79 -28.93 6.22
C ASN A 236 -13.98 -29.70 5.15
N GLU A 237 -12.79 -29.22 4.79
CA GLU A 237 -11.93 -29.84 3.75
C GLU A 237 -12.63 -29.99 2.39
N GLU A 238 -13.49 -29.03 2.03
CA GLU A 238 -14.24 -29.03 0.75
C GLU A 238 -13.34 -28.73 -0.45
N TYR A 239 -12.13 -28.21 -0.21
CA TYR A 239 -11.13 -27.90 -1.23
C TYR A 239 -9.71 -27.97 -0.65
N LYS A 240 -8.72 -28.12 -1.54
CA LYS A 240 -7.31 -28.11 -1.16
C LYS A 240 -6.85 -26.66 -0.93
N PRO A 241 -6.43 -26.30 0.30
CA PRO A 241 -5.97 -24.95 0.59
C PRO A 241 -4.56 -24.67 0.03
N SER A 242 -4.30 -23.40 -0.24
CA SER A 242 -3.00 -22.87 -0.64
C SER A 242 -2.47 -21.87 0.41
N GLY A 243 -1.19 -21.57 0.36
CA GLY A 243 -0.55 -20.46 1.06
C GLY A 243 -1.03 -20.23 2.50
N LEU A 244 -1.66 -19.08 2.73
CA LEU A 244 -2.19 -18.69 4.03
C LEU A 244 -3.17 -19.72 4.60
N PHE A 245 -4.13 -20.17 3.78
CA PHE A 245 -5.17 -21.09 4.24
C PHE A 245 -4.60 -22.47 4.60
N ALA A 246 -3.56 -22.93 3.91
CA ALA A 246 -2.88 -24.19 4.27
C ALA A 246 -2.23 -24.10 5.67
N ILE A 247 -1.56 -22.97 5.96
CA ILE A 247 -0.94 -22.75 7.28
C ILE A 247 -2.01 -22.62 8.35
N MET A 248 -3.05 -21.84 8.11
CA MET A 248 -4.12 -21.61 9.10
C MET A 248 -4.92 -22.87 9.41
N LEU A 249 -5.17 -23.73 8.42
CA LEU A 249 -5.82 -25.02 8.65
C LEU A 249 -4.97 -25.95 9.51
N ALA A 250 -3.65 -25.99 9.25
CA ALA A 250 -2.74 -26.81 10.07
C ALA A 250 -2.76 -26.37 11.54
N ASP A 251 -2.71 -25.07 11.80
CA ASP A 251 -2.78 -24.53 13.16
C ASP A 251 -4.18 -24.68 13.80
N TYR A 252 -5.25 -24.59 13.01
CA TYR A 252 -6.62 -24.86 13.48
C TYR A 252 -6.78 -26.30 13.97
N LYS A 253 -6.27 -27.28 13.21
CA LYS A 253 -6.29 -28.71 13.60
C LYS A 253 -5.50 -28.99 14.88
N LEU A 254 -4.54 -28.12 15.21
CA LEU A 254 -3.76 -28.19 16.46
C LEU A 254 -4.34 -27.35 17.60
N ASN A 255 -5.53 -26.75 17.42
CA ASN A 255 -6.17 -25.83 18.35
C ASN A 255 -5.30 -24.58 18.71
N LYS A 256 -4.43 -24.15 17.79
CA LYS A 256 -3.58 -22.96 17.96
C LYS A 256 -4.21 -21.69 17.41
N THR A 257 -5.22 -21.81 16.57
CA THR A 257 -5.95 -20.70 15.97
C THR A 257 -7.44 -20.99 15.93
N THR A 258 -8.25 -19.95 15.85
CA THR A 258 -9.72 -20.03 15.81
C THR A 258 -10.24 -19.74 14.40
N ARG A 259 -11.53 -20.01 14.17
CA ARG A 259 -12.24 -19.61 12.96
C ARG A 259 -12.17 -18.09 12.73
N THR A 260 -12.28 -17.31 13.80
CA THR A 260 -12.19 -15.84 13.73
C THR A 260 -10.80 -15.39 13.32
N ASP A 261 -9.73 -16.01 13.82
CA ASP A 261 -8.36 -15.68 13.44
C ASP A 261 -8.11 -15.95 11.94
N ILE A 262 -8.65 -17.07 11.41
CA ILE A 262 -8.55 -17.38 9.97
C ILE A 262 -9.26 -16.28 9.14
N ARG A 263 -10.48 -15.91 9.54
CA ARG A 263 -11.26 -14.82 8.90
C ARG A 263 -10.47 -13.51 8.94
N ASP A 264 -9.93 -13.14 10.09
CA ASP A 264 -9.23 -11.88 10.27
C ASP A 264 -7.94 -11.83 9.44
N GLN A 265 -7.17 -12.92 9.41
CA GLN A 265 -6.00 -13.00 8.53
C GLN A 265 -6.37 -12.91 7.05
N PHE A 266 -7.42 -13.62 6.62
CA PHE A 266 -7.92 -13.52 5.24
C PHE A 266 -8.25 -12.07 4.88
N MET A 267 -9.02 -11.36 5.73
CA MET A 267 -9.40 -9.96 5.50
C MET A 267 -8.18 -9.03 5.43
N ASN A 268 -7.17 -9.29 6.26
CA ASN A 268 -5.90 -8.53 6.22
C ASN A 268 -5.13 -8.76 4.91
N PHE A 269 -5.07 -10.00 4.42
CA PHE A 269 -4.42 -10.32 3.15
C PHE A 269 -5.16 -9.69 1.96
N VAL A 270 -6.49 -9.83 1.94
CA VAL A 270 -7.33 -9.22 0.93
C VAL A 270 -7.14 -7.70 0.90
N PHE A 271 -7.08 -7.05 2.06
CA PHE A 271 -6.87 -5.60 2.14
C PHE A 271 -5.47 -5.16 1.65
N ALA A 272 -4.43 -5.95 1.99
CA ALA A 272 -3.05 -5.52 1.79
C ALA A 272 -2.43 -5.93 0.45
N ALA A 273 -2.82 -7.10 -0.10
CA ALA A 273 -1.98 -7.75 -1.10
C ALA A 273 -2.25 -7.33 -2.54
N PHE A 274 -3.51 -7.11 -2.95
CA PHE A 274 -3.78 -6.93 -4.37
C PHE A 274 -3.72 -5.46 -4.82
N ASP A 275 -4.34 -4.53 -4.11
CA ASP A 275 -4.48 -3.14 -4.54
C ASP A 275 -3.13 -2.38 -4.51
N THR A 276 -2.28 -2.66 -3.52
CA THR A 276 -0.96 -2.02 -3.41
C THR A 276 -0.04 -2.41 -4.57
N THR A 277 0.04 -3.71 -4.88
CA THR A 277 0.90 -4.21 -5.96
C THR A 277 0.34 -3.83 -7.33
N ALA A 278 -0.98 -3.92 -7.53
CA ALA A 278 -1.65 -3.46 -8.75
C ALA A 278 -1.37 -1.98 -9.04
N THR A 279 -1.49 -1.13 -8.02
CA THR A 279 -1.18 0.31 -8.12
C THR A 279 0.28 0.53 -8.50
N ALA A 280 1.22 -0.19 -7.88
CA ALA A 280 2.64 -0.08 -8.20
C ALA A 280 2.95 -0.49 -9.64
N ILE A 281 2.35 -1.59 -10.14
CA ILE A 281 2.48 -2.04 -11.53
C ILE A 281 1.87 -1.00 -12.47
N THR A 282 0.67 -0.50 -12.19
CA THR A 282 -0.02 0.52 -13.00
C THR A 282 0.85 1.75 -13.22
N TRP A 283 1.44 2.31 -12.15
CA TRP A 283 2.33 3.47 -12.28
C TRP A 283 3.67 3.13 -12.95
N THR A 284 4.15 1.89 -12.82
CA THR A 284 5.35 1.42 -13.53
C THR A 284 5.10 1.38 -15.04
N LEU A 285 3.97 0.82 -15.48
CA LEU A 285 3.57 0.79 -16.89
C LEU A 285 3.33 2.22 -17.43
N TYR A 286 2.74 3.09 -16.62
CA TYR A 286 2.59 4.50 -16.99
C TYR A 286 3.94 5.18 -17.22
N HIS A 287 4.93 4.99 -16.34
CA HIS A 287 6.26 5.58 -16.53
C HIS A 287 6.96 5.02 -17.76
N LEU A 288 6.86 3.73 -18.02
CA LEU A 288 7.38 3.14 -19.26
C LEU A 288 6.77 3.81 -20.50
N ALA A 289 5.46 4.01 -20.52
CA ALA A 289 4.77 4.69 -21.62
C ALA A 289 5.15 6.18 -21.72
N ALA A 290 5.34 6.87 -20.58
CA ALA A 290 5.67 8.30 -20.54
C ALA A 290 7.12 8.61 -20.89
N TYR A 291 8.04 7.62 -20.77
CA TYR A 291 9.47 7.76 -21.02
C TYR A 291 9.96 6.75 -22.08
N PRO A 292 9.65 6.95 -23.38
CA PRO A 292 9.92 5.98 -24.44
C PRO A 292 11.40 5.55 -24.55
N LYS A 293 12.34 6.46 -24.26
CA LYS A 293 13.78 6.14 -24.27
C LYS A 293 14.13 5.13 -23.17
N ILE A 294 13.55 5.28 -21.99
CA ILE A 294 13.77 4.35 -20.89
C ILE A 294 13.08 3.01 -21.19
N GLN A 295 11.87 3.05 -21.76
CA GLN A 295 11.19 1.82 -22.22
C GLN A 295 12.06 1.07 -23.25
N GLN A 296 12.67 1.78 -24.20
CA GLN A 296 13.59 1.15 -25.17
C GLN A 296 14.78 0.52 -24.48
N GLN A 297 15.44 1.21 -23.56
CA GLN A 297 16.59 0.68 -22.81
C GLN A 297 16.23 -0.56 -21.98
N VAL A 298 15.08 -0.55 -21.31
CA VAL A 298 14.58 -1.72 -20.57
C VAL A 298 14.32 -2.88 -21.53
N ASN A 299 13.75 -2.64 -22.70
CA ASN A 299 13.51 -3.69 -23.71
C ASN A 299 14.82 -4.29 -24.25
N GLU A 300 15.86 -3.48 -24.45
CA GLU A 300 17.20 -3.94 -24.84
C GLU A 300 17.85 -4.80 -23.73
N GLU A 301 17.67 -4.40 -22.47
CA GLU A 301 18.09 -5.19 -21.30
C GLU A 301 17.39 -6.56 -21.27
N LEU A 302 16.05 -6.58 -21.44
CA LEU A 302 15.25 -7.82 -21.47
C LEU A 302 15.70 -8.75 -22.60
N ALA A 303 15.84 -8.23 -23.82
CA ALA A 303 16.28 -9.00 -25.00
C ALA A 303 17.69 -9.58 -24.79
N THR A 304 18.60 -8.79 -24.23
CA THR A 304 19.99 -9.21 -23.97
C THR A 304 20.03 -10.32 -22.89
N SER A 305 19.24 -10.21 -21.84
CA SER A 305 19.16 -11.21 -20.78
C SER A 305 18.60 -12.53 -21.30
N ILE A 306 17.54 -12.48 -22.13
CA ILE A 306 16.94 -13.67 -22.75
C ILE A 306 17.96 -14.37 -23.66
N GLN A 307 18.73 -13.62 -24.46
CA GLN A 307 19.74 -14.18 -25.34
C GLN A 307 20.92 -14.83 -24.61
N LYS A 308 21.37 -14.24 -23.51
CA LYS A 308 22.50 -14.74 -22.71
C LYS A 308 22.14 -15.98 -21.92
N GLU A 309 20.92 -16.06 -21.42
CA GLU A 309 20.46 -17.12 -20.52
C GLU A 309 19.10 -17.65 -20.98
N PRO A 310 19.01 -18.28 -22.19
CA PRO A 310 17.71 -18.70 -22.75
C PRO A 310 17.00 -19.72 -21.88
N ASP A 311 17.72 -20.59 -21.20
CA ASP A 311 17.19 -21.65 -20.34
C ASP A 311 16.97 -21.19 -18.88
N THR A 312 17.42 -19.98 -18.54
CA THR A 312 17.20 -19.43 -17.21
C THR A 312 15.76 -18.94 -17.10
N HIS A 313 15.07 -19.47 -16.10
CA HIS A 313 13.70 -19.06 -15.84
C HIS A 313 13.63 -17.55 -15.56
N ILE A 314 12.55 -16.89 -16.00
CA ILE A 314 12.31 -15.44 -15.88
C ILE A 314 12.55 -14.93 -14.45
N SER A 315 12.15 -15.71 -13.45
CA SER A 315 12.30 -15.39 -12.04
C SER A 315 13.74 -15.23 -11.55
N ASN A 316 14.68 -15.89 -12.22
CA ASN A 316 16.10 -15.92 -11.84
C ASN A 316 16.94 -14.91 -12.63
N ARG A 317 16.33 -14.24 -13.61
CA ARG A 317 17.01 -13.21 -14.39
C ARG A 317 17.10 -11.91 -13.61
N GLN A 318 18.19 -11.20 -13.81
CA GLN A 318 18.38 -9.88 -13.22
C GLN A 318 18.16 -8.80 -14.28
N PHE A 319 17.32 -7.83 -13.93
CA PHE A 319 17.02 -6.66 -14.76
C PHE A 319 17.29 -5.37 -13.97
N PRO A 320 18.58 -5.00 -13.84
CA PRO A 320 18.97 -3.84 -13.02
C PRO A 320 18.25 -2.55 -13.39
N LEU A 321 18.07 -2.27 -14.68
CA LEU A 321 17.42 -1.06 -15.14
C LEU A 321 15.92 -1.05 -14.81
N LEU A 322 15.23 -2.19 -15.05
CA LEU A 322 13.84 -2.36 -14.65
C LEU A 322 13.66 -2.20 -13.14
N GLN A 323 14.60 -2.73 -12.34
CA GLN A 323 14.56 -2.56 -10.88
C GLN A 323 14.75 -1.09 -10.46
N LEU A 324 15.63 -0.33 -11.11
CA LEU A 324 15.79 1.11 -10.84
C LEU A 324 14.50 1.87 -11.21
N LEU A 325 13.86 1.51 -12.32
CA LEU A 325 12.59 2.09 -12.75
C LEU A 325 11.46 1.81 -11.74
N ILE A 326 11.34 0.57 -11.25
CA ILE A 326 10.36 0.20 -10.22
C ILE A 326 10.61 1.00 -8.93
N LYS A 327 11.86 1.11 -8.48
CA LYS A 327 12.20 1.90 -7.29
C LYS A 327 11.82 3.37 -7.44
N GLU A 328 12.12 3.98 -8.59
CA GLU A 328 11.78 5.38 -8.84
C GLU A 328 10.26 5.57 -8.96
N THR A 329 9.55 4.61 -9.52
CA THR A 329 8.08 4.60 -9.51
C THR A 329 7.54 4.59 -8.08
N LEU A 330 8.02 3.69 -7.22
CA LEU A 330 7.62 3.60 -5.82
C LEU A 330 8.04 4.84 -4.99
N ARG A 331 9.09 5.55 -5.40
CA ARG A 331 9.44 6.85 -4.81
C ARG A 331 8.34 7.88 -5.09
N LEU A 332 7.97 8.03 -6.36
CA LEU A 332 6.99 9.03 -6.79
C LEU A 332 5.55 8.66 -6.44
N TYR A 333 5.22 7.37 -6.51
CA TYR A 333 3.87 6.85 -6.30
C TYR A 333 3.88 5.69 -5.29
N PRO A 334 4.29 5.93 -4.03
CA PRO A 334 4.23 4.89 -3.01
C PRO A 334 2.75 4.54 -2.75
N PRO A 335 2.30 3.30 -2.99
CA PRO A 335 0.89 2.95 -2.78
C PRO A 335 0.40 3.34 -1.39
N VAL A 336 1.15 2.99 -0.34
CA VAL A 336 0.91 3.46 1.04
C VAL A 336 1.67 4.76 1.24
N TRP A 337 0.94 5.86 1.22
CA TRP A 337 1.48 7.23 1.23
C TRP A 337 1.73 7.80 2.63
N SER A 338 1.21 7.14 3.67
CA SER A 338 1.31 7.59 5.06
C SER A 338 1.27 6.44 6.05
N TYR A 339 2.00 6.59 7.14
CA TYR A 339 2.05 5.67 8.29
C TYR A 339 1.71 6.43 9.57
N ALA A 340 0.98 5.80 10.47
CA ALA A 340 0.73 6.33 11.81
C ALA A 340 1.37 5.46 12.88
N ARG A 341 1.84 6.11 13.95
CA ARG A 341 2.33 5.48 15.19
C ARG A 341 1.80 6.25 16.39
N GLU A 342 1.72 5.61 17.52
CA GLU A 342 1.42 6.26 18.80
C GLU A 342 2.63 6.14 19.71
N ALA A 343 3.05 7.26 20.30
CA ALA A 343 4.09 7.27 21.34
C ALA A 343 3.49 6.74 22.64
N ALA A 344 3.97 5.61 23.14
CA ALA A 344 3.50 5.02 24.40
C ALA A 344 3.86 5.93 25.58
N GLU A 345 5.11 6.38 25.60
CA GLU A 345 5.65 7.28 26.60
C GLU A 345 6.19 8.56 25.97
N SER A 346 6.51 9.55 26.80
CA SER A 346 7.16 10.78 26.34
C SER A 346 8.56 10.48 25.81
N ASP A 347 8.95 11.16 24.74
CA ASP A 347 10.24 10.99 24.06
C ASP A 347 10.81 12.33 23.62
N THR A 348 12.03 12.32 23.09
CA THR A 348 12.68 13.49 22.48
C THR A 348 13.30 13.09 21.15
N ILE A 349 12.88 13.74 20.06
CA ILE A 349 13.44 13.53 18.72
C ILE A 349 14.24 14.77 18.32
N ASN A 350 15.57 14.65 18.24
CA ASN A 350 16.47 15.74 17.84
C ASN A 350 16.21 17.06 18.62
N GLY A 351 15.95 16.96 19.93
CA GLY A 351 15.65 18.08 20.82
C GLY A 351 14.18 18.52 20.85
N TYR A 352 13.31 17.93 20.03
CA TYR A 352 11.87 18.18 20.04
C TYR A 352 11.16 17.24 21.03
N PRO A 353 10.45 17.74 22.04
CA PRO A 353 9.73 16.92 23.00
C PRO A 353 8.47 16.30 22.35
N ILE A 354 8.34 14.99 22.44
CA ILE A 354 7.18 14.24 21.98
C ILE A 354 6.37 13.81 23.21
N PRO A 355 5.20 14.37 23.47
CA PRO A 355 4.36 13.95 24.59
C PRO A 355 3.88 12.49 24.42
N ALA A 356 3.73 11.76 25.53
CA ALA A 356 3.08 10.46 25.54
C ALA A 356 1.70 10.53 24.87
N LYS A 357 1.27 9.43 24.24
CA LYS A 357 0.02 9.29 23.50
C LYS A 357 -0.13 10.22 22.27
N SER A 358 0.98 10.85 21.84
CA SER A 358 1.00 11.59 20.58
C SER A 358 0.86 10.63 19.40
N ILE A 359 0.00 10.99 18.44
CA ILE A 359 -0.08 10.30 17.15
C ILE A 359 0.99 10.90 16.24
N ILE A 360 1.91 10.06 15.77
CA ILE A 360 2.96 10.45 14.84
C ILE A 360 2.54 10.05 13.43
N VAL A 361 2.53 11.00 12.51
CA VAL A 361 2.21 10.78 11.10
C VAL A 361 3.48 10.97 10.27
N ILE A 362 3.83 9.93 9.52
CA ILE A 362 4.95 9.90 8.58
C ILE A 362 4.36 9.76 7.18
N SER A 363 4.58 10.74 6.30
CA SER A 363 4.15 10.65 4.90
C SER A 363 5.30 10.15 4.03
N SER A 364 5.22 8.90 3.57
CA SER A 364 6.18 8.38 2.59
C SER A 364 6.15 9.20 1.29
N TYR A 365 4.97 9.67 0.87
CA TYR A 365 4.83 10.55 -0.31
C TYR A 365 5.65 11.84 -0.19
N ALA A 366 5.55 12.53 0.94
CA ALA A 366 6.29 13.77 1.17
C ALA A 366 7.78 13.51 1.42
N LEU A 367 8.10 12.51 2.24
CA LEU A 367 9.48 12.11 2.55
C LEU A 367 10.27 11.72 1.30
N HIS A 368 9.62 11.01 0.35
CA HIS A 368 10.22 10.64 -0.94
C HIS A 368 10.42 11.83 -1.89
N ARG A 369 10.06 13.03 -1.46
CA ARG A 369 10.21 14.29 -2.21
C ARG A 369 11.00 15.34 -1.43
N HIS A 370 11.50 14.97 -0.25
CA HIS A 370 12.27 15.87 0.60
C HIS A 370 13.46 16.48 -0.18
N PRO A 371 13.57 17.81 -0.28
CA PRO A 371 14.49 18.45 -1.22
C PRO A 371 15.98 18.16 -0.95
N GLU A 372 16.35 17.93 0.31
CA GLU A 372 17.70 17.56 0.70
C GLU A 372 18.13 16.19 0.17
N PHE A 373 17.20 15.22 0.12
CA PHE A 373 17.50 13.84 -0.28
C PHE A 373 17.12 13.53 -1.72
N TRP A 374 16.17 14.27 -2.29
CA TRP A 374 15.65 14.07 -3.63
C TRP A 374 15.65 15.36 -4.44
N PRO A 375 16.82 15.79 -4.97
CA PRO A 375 16.92 17.05 -5.73
C PRO A 375 16.01 17.09 -6.98
N SER A 376 15.66 15.92 -7.54
CA SER A 376 14.74 15.81 -8.67
C SER A 376 13.28 16.12 -8.29
N GLY A 377 12.93 16.10 -6.98
CA GLY A 377 11.58 16.36 -6.48
C GLY A 377 10.53 15.46 -7.13
N ASP A 378 9.58 16.05 -7.85
CA ASP A 378 8.50 15.35 -8.57
C ASP A 378 8.90 14.81 -9.96
N ASN A 379 10.13 15.06 -10.41
CA ASN A 379 10.58 14.57 -11.70
C ASN A 379 11.04 13.11 -11.60
N PHE A 380 10.62 12.32 -12.56
CA PHE A 380 11.03 10.93 -12.70
C PHE A 380 12.49 10.86 -13.16
N ASN A 381 13.34 10.22 -12.36
CA ASN A 381 14.76 10.06 -12.63
C ASN A 381 15.31 8.77 -12.03
N ILE A 382 15.50 7.74 -12.83
CA ILE A 382 16.00 6.42 -12.38
C ILE A 382 17.41 6.49 -11.79
N ALA A 383 18.22 7.50 -12.15
CA ALA A 383 19.57 7.69 -11.61
C ALA A 383 19.55 7.98 -10.09
N ASN A 384 18.41 8.35 -9.49
CA ASN A 384 18.27 8.47 -8.04
C ASN A 384 18.63 7.18 -7.29
N PHE A 385 18.48 6.02 -7.92
CA PHE A 385 18.71 4.70 -7.32
C PHE A 385 19.99 4.01 -7.78
N GLU A 386 20.82 4.67 -8.57
CA GLU A 386 22.19 4.23 -8.78
C GLU A 386 22.94 4.25 -7.45
N LYS A 387 23.86 3.28 -7.27
CA LYS A 387 24.51 3.01 -5.98
C LYS A 387 25.06 4.24 -5.28
N GLU A 388 25.74 5.10 -6.01
CA GLU A 388 26.37 6.30 -5.43
C GLU A 388 25.32 7.36 -5.06
N ASN A 389 24.30 7.54 -5.88
CA ASN A 389 23.23 8.52 -5.66
C ASN A 389 22.28 8.12 -4.53
N PHE A 390 22.15 6.81 -4.24
CA PHE A 390 21.26 6.29 -3.21
C PHE A 390 21.93 6.12 -1.84
N LYS A 391 23.26 6.24 -1.77
CA LYS A 391 24.03 6.08 -0.53
C LYS A 391 23.48 7.01 0.57
N GLY A 392 23.21 6.47 1.75
CA GLY A 392 22.72 7.22 2.93
C GLY A 392 21.20 7.52 2.93
N LYS A 393 20.44 7.17 1.89
CA LYS A 393 19.01 7.52 1.76
C LYS A 393 18.03 6.47 2.29
N THR A 394 18.47 5.48 3.06
CA THR A 394 17.64 4.32 3.46
C THR A 394 16.34 4.74 4.15
N PHE A 395 16.37 5.75 5.02
CA PHE A 395 15.17 6.26 5.69
C PHE A 395 14.49 7.42 4.97
N ALA A 396 15.07 7.92 3.88
CA ALA A 396 14.42 8.83 2.95
C ALA A 396 13.57 8.09 1.88
N TYR A 397 13.68 6.73 1.83
CA TYR A 397 12.96 5.87 0.90
C TYR A 397 12.35 4.68 1.64
N ILE A 398 11.05 4.75 1.91
CA ILE A 398 10.34 3.78 2.74
C ILE A 398 9.00 3.32 2.11
N PRO A 399 8.96 2.90 0.82
CA PRO A 399 7.69 2.52 0.17
C PRO A 399 7.02 1.30 0.82
N PHE A 400 7.80 0.46 1.51
CA PHE A 400 7.35 -0.72 2.26
C PHE A 400 7.39 -0.52 3.77
N GLY A 401 7.53 0.72 4.24
CA GLY A 401 7.85 1.00 5.64
C GLY A 401 9.28 0.63 6.01
N GLN A 402 9.61 0.71 7.30
CA GLN A 402 10.91 0.32 7.86
C GLN A 402 10.75 -0.19 9.30
N GLY A 403 11.83 -0.80 9.83
CA GLY A 403 11.89 -1.34 11.19
C GLY A 403 11.10 -2.65 11.35
N LYS A 404 10.69 -2.93 12.59
CA LYS A 404 10.01 -4.20 12.98
C LYS A 404 8.74 -4.45 12.15
N ARG A 405 8.02 -3.40 11.78
CA ARG A 405 6.75 -3.42 11.04
C ARG A 405 6.91 -3.20 9.53
N MET A 406 8.11 -3.38 8.98
CA MET A 406 8.32 -3.37 7.53
C MET A 406 7.43 -4.40 6.86
N CYS A 407 6.95 -4.10 5.66
CA CYS A 407 6.06 -4.98 4.89
C CYS A 407 6.66 -6.39 4.76
N VAL A 408 5.94 -7.39 5.26
CA VAL A 408 6.35 -8.81 5.18
C VAL A 408 6.31 -9.32 3.74
N GLY A 409 5.38 -8.79 2.92
CA GLY A 409 5.19 -9.17 1.51
C GLY A 409 6.09 -8.44 0.51
N ARG A 410 7.08 -7.64 0.98
CA ARG A 410 7.93 -6.83 0.09
C ARG A 410 8.57 -7.65 -1.03
N ALA A 411 9.22 -8.78 -0.68
CA ALA A 411 9.91 -9.60 -1.65
C ALA A 411 8.96 -10.19 -2.70
N LEU A 412 7.77 -10.64 -2.28
CA LEU A 412 6.73 -11.13 -3.18
C LEU A 412 6.22 -10.01 -4.12
N ALA A 413 5.98 -8.81 -3.58
CA ALA A 413 5.51 -7.68 -4.39
C ALA A 413 6.57 -7.26 -5.44
N GLU A 414 7.85 -7.12 -5.04
CA GLU A 414 8.95 -6.82 -5.96
C GLU A 414 9.09 -7.89 -7.04
N TYR A 415 8.95 -9.17 -6.69
CA TYR A 415 8.96 -10.31 -7.61
C TYR A 415 7.80 -10.25 -8.62
N GLN A 416 6.57 -10.05 -8.14
CA GLN A 416 5.38 -9.94 -8.99
C GLN A 416 5.48 -8.75 -9.95
N MET A 417 5.91 -7.58 -9.46
CA MET A 417 6.10 -6.39 -10.28
C MET A 417 7.08 -6.66 -11.44
N GLN A 418 8.21 -7.29 -11.15
CA GLN A 418 9.22 -7.59 -12.17
C GLN A 418 8.67 -8.51 -13.26
N ILE A 419 8.09 -9.66 -12.89
CA ILE A 419 7.59 -10.67 -13.84
C ILE A 419 6.45 -10.12 -14.70
N ILE A 420 5.51 -9.42 -14.08
CA ILE A 420 4.33 -8.91 -14.79
C ILE A 420 4.73 -7.80 -15.78
N VAL A 421 5.57 -6.86 -15.35
CA VAL A 421 6.02 -5.77 -16.22
C VAL A 421 6.87 -6.31 -17.36
N GLU A 422 7.78 -7.24 -17.08
CA GLU A 422 8.59 -7.90 -18.12
C GLU A 422 7.72 -8.61 -19.15
N GLY A 423 6.78 -9.46 -18.71
CA GLY A 423 5.93 -10.21 -19.64
C GLY A 423 5.04 -9.32 -20.51
N ILE A 424 4.55 -8.20 -19.96
CA ILE A 424 3.81 -7.21 -20.75
C ILE A 424 4.73 -6.55 -21.80
N LEU A 425 5.95 -6.14 -21.43
CA LEU A 425 6.90 -5.50 -22.34
C LEU A 425 7.39 -6.41 -23.44
N GLN A 426 7.42 -7.71 -23.22
CA GLN A 426 7.77 -8.68 -24.29
C GLN A 426 6.73 -8.71 -25.41
N GLN A 427 5.47 -8.40 -25.14
CA GLN A 427 4.37 -8.48 -26.07
C GLN A 427 3.91 -7.14 -26.62
N PHE A 428 4.09 -6.07 -25.83
CA PHE A 428 3.54 -4.76 -26.16
C PHE A 428 4.56 -3.64 -25.99
N HIS A 429 4.50 -2.67 -26.91
CA HIS A 429 5.03 -1.33 -26.71
C HIS A 429 3.93 -0.45 -26.11
N LEU A 430 4.29 0.34 -25.10
CA LEU A 430 3.34 1.16 -24.34
C LEU A 430 3.47 2.63 -24.75
N GLU A 431 2.33 3.28 -24.97
CA GLU A 431 2.25 4.71 -25.28
C GLU A 431 1.23 5.39 -24.35
N THR A 432 1.49 6.62 -23.93
CA THR A 432 0.51 7.45 -23.23
C THR A 432 -0.54 7.97 -24.20
N ILE A 433 -1.81 7.99 -23.77
CA ILE A 433 -2.90 8.63 -24.55
C ILE A 433 -2.94 10.15 -24.38
N SER A 434 -2.28 10.69 -23.39
CA SER A 434 -2.21 12.13 -23.12
C SER A 434 -0.80 12.53 -22.70
N LYS A 435 -0.38 13.73 -23.15
CA LYS A 435 0.88 14.33 -22.68
C LYS A 435 0.76 14.95 -21.28
N LYS A 436 -0.46 15.14 -20.78
CA LYS A 436 -0.68 15.67 -19.44
C LYS A 436 -0.42 14.56 -18.42
N LYS A 437 0.44 14.83 -17.44
CA LYS A 437 0.66 13.92 -16.29
C LYS A 437 -0.66 13.69 -15.56
N PRO A 438 -1.03 12.44 -15.25
CA PRO A 438 -2.23 12.16 -14.48
C PRO A 438 -2.20 12.87 -13.13
N GLU A 439 -3.33 13.47 -12.75
CA GLU A 439 -3.49 13.99 -11.41
C GLU A 439 -3.70 12.82 -10.44
N ILE A 440 -3.11 12.94 -9.26
CA ILE A 440 -3.20 11.92 -8.22
C ILE A 440 -3.98 12.44 -7.01
N ASN A 441 -4.65 11.52 -6.38
CA ASN A 441 -5.25 11.70 -5.06
C ASN A 441 -4.94 10.46 -4.21
N ALA A 442 -5.18 10.57 -2.92
CA ALA A 442 -5.04 9.45 -2.01
C ALA A 442 -6.26 9.37 -1.10
N ASN A 443 -6.78 8.16 -0.99
CA ASN A 443 -7.61 7.73 0.11
C ASN A 443 -6.74 6.86 1.03
N ILE A 444 -6.94 5.55 1.00
CA ILE A 444 -6.05 4.59 1.67
C ILE A 444 -4.78 4.39 0.82
N ILE A 445 -4.92 4.37 -0.50
CA ILE A 445 -3.87 4.15 -1.48
C ILE A 445 -3.84 5.33 -2.46
N ILE A 446 -2.65 5.63 -3.02
CA ILE A 446 -2.50 6.64 -4.09
C ILE A 446 -3.09 6.09 -5.38
N LYS A 447 -4.02 6.84 -5.97
CA LYS A 447 -4.59 6.52 -7.29
C LYS A 447 -4.62 7.75 -8.20
N GLY A 448 -4.81 7.52 -9.49
CA GLY A 448 -5.20 8.59 -10.41
C GLY A 448 -6.56 9.17 -10.02
N THR A 449 -6.79 10.47 -10.27
CA THR A 449 -8.14 11.04 -10.19
C THR A 449 -9.05 10.54 -11.30
N GLU A 450 -8.42 10.10 -12.39
CA GLU A 450 -9.02 9.37 -13.50
C GLU A 450 -8.27 8.05 -13.69
N PRO A 451 -8.94 6.99 -14.18
CA PRO A 451 -8.28 5.72 -14.43
C PRO A 451 -7.09 5.85 -15.38
N VAL A 452 -6.01 5.17 -15.06
CA VAL A 452 -4.81 5.17 -15.90
C VAL A 452 -5.06 4.33 -17.15
N ARG A 453 -5.07 4.97 -18.32
CA ARG A 453 -5.25 4.35 -19.64
C ARG A 453 -3.99 4.48 -20.46
N LEU A 454 -3.61 3.42 -21.14
CA LEU A 454 -2.49 3.35 -22.05
C LEU A 454 -2.92 2.84 -23.41
N LYS A 455 -2.19 3.25 -24.46
CA LYS A 455 -2.30 2.64 -25.76
C LYS A 455 -1.24 1.53 -25.87
N LEU A 456 -1.66 0.36 -26.29
CA LEU A 456 -0.80 -0.79 -26.53
C LEU A 456 -0.57 -0.98 -28.02
N VAL A 457 0.68 -1.19 -28.40
CA VAL A 457 1.08 -1.56 -29.76
C VAL A 457 1.74 -2.93 -29.67
N LYS A 458 1.15 -3.91 -30.34
CA LYS A 458 1.69 -5.28 -30.35
C LYS A 458 3.05 -5.30 -31.04
N ARG A 459 3.98 -6.06 -30.48
CA ARG A 459 5.32 -6.30 -31.04
C ARG A 459 5.34 -7.39 -32.04
#